data_bae5136807cb3a1b407fd009a92cb5da
#
_entry.id   bae5136807cb3a1b407fd009a92cb5da
#
_cell.length_a   1.000
_cell.length_b   1.000
_cell.length_c   1.000
_cell.angle_alpha   90.00
_cell.angle_beta   90.00
_cell.angle_gamma   90.00
#
_symmetry.space_group_name_H-M   'P 1'
#
loop_
_entity.id
_entity.type
_entity.pdbx_description
1 polymer ?
#
loop_
_entity_poly.entity_id
_entity_poly.type
_entity_poly.pdbx_seq_one_letter_code
_entity_poly.pdbx_strand_id
1 'polypeptide(L)'
;QTTRHRTMAWIRLERYYEGDTSGTDWQVRQIPMLCQQCENAPCEPVCPVYAAYHTPDGLNAQVYNRCVGTRFCANNCPYKVRYFNWWDYGTVGDPYFAFAEPLNWQLNPDVTVRTKGVMEKCTFCVQRIRFAQNDAKVRKRELADGDIIPACAQTCPAEAILFGDAHDRASRLSRGKTSRLGYQVFDMLNARPGITYLERVIAGGEA
;
A
#
# COMPACT_ATOMS: atom_id res chain seq x y z
N GLN A 1 10.96 -5.94 12.64
CA GLN A 1 9.55 -6.06 13.04
C GLN A 1 9.25 -7.46 13.64
N THR A 2 9.72 -8.53 13.01
CA THR A 2 9.48 -9.91 13.48
C THR A 2 10.04 -10.18 14.88
N THR A 3 11.24 -9.66 15.16
CA THR A 3 11.88 -9.78 16.49
C THR A 3 11.10 -9.06 17.61
N ARG A 4 10.20 -8.18 17.23
CA ARG A 4 9.29 -7.44 18.13
C ARG A 4 7.86 -7.98 18.05
N HIS A 5 7.68 -9.22 17.62
CA HIS A 5 6.37 -9.89 17.44
C HIS A 5 5.40 -9.14 16.50
N ARG A 6 5.89 -8.18 15.71
CA ARG A 6 5.09 -7.48 14.72
C ARG A 6 5.39 -8.02 13.32
N THR A 7 4.48 -8.80 12.78
CA THR A 7 4.59 -9.41 11.44
C THR A 7 3.94 -8.55 10.34
N MET A 8 3.54 -7.34 10.67
CA MET A 8 2.86 -6.44 9.75
C MET A 8 3.84 -5.82 8.76
N ALA A 9 3.52 -5.93 7.47
CA ALA A 9 4.20 -5.23 6.40
C ALA A 9 3.16 -4.63 5.44
N TRP A 10 3.12 -3.30 5.31
CA TRP A 10 2.17 -2.64 4.40
C TRP A 10 2.44 -2.94 2.93
N ILE A 11 3.68 -3.30 2.61
CA ILE A 11 4.07 -3.90 1.33
C ILE A 11 4.65 -5.28 1.66
N ARG A 12 3.98 -6.33 1.22
CA ARG A 12 4.43 -7.71 1.37
C ARG A 12 5.08 -8.14 0.06
N LEU A 13 6.20 -8.85 0.12
CA LEU A 13 6.81 -9.47 -1.05
C LEU A 13 6.27 -10.90 -1.19
N GLU A 14 5.38 -11.08 -2.15
CA GLU A 14 4.95 -12.42 -2.58
C GLU A 14 6.08 -13.07 -3.37
N ARG A 15 6.33 -14.34 -3.07
CA ARG A 15 7.38 -15.12 -3.71
C ARG A 15 6.76 -16.32 -4.40
N TYR A 16 7.01 -16.43 -5.68
CA TYR A 16 6.59 -17.56 -6.51
C TYR A 16 7.84 -18.31 -6.92
N TYR A 17 7.85 -19.60 -6.62
CA TYR A 17 8.96 -20.50 -6.94
C TYR A 17 8.54 -21.33 -8.14
N GLU A 18 9.33 -21.26 -9.21
CA GLU A 18 9.17 -22.06 -10.41
C GLU A 18 10.43 -22.90 -10.58
N GLY A 19 10.29 -24.20 -10.77
CA GLY A 19 11.41 -25.12 -10.92
C GLY A 19 10.93 -26.53 -11.13
N ASP A 20 11.86 -27.40 -11.51
CA ASP A 20 11.54 -28.80 -11.64
C ASP A 20 11.57 -29.52 -10.29
N THR A 21 11.00 -30.71 -10.24
CA THR A 21 10.97 -31.57 -9.05
C THR A 21 12.35 -32.14 -8.69
N SER A 22 13.36 -32.01 -9.55
CA SER A 22 14.74 -32.44 -9.30
C SER A 22 15.50 -31.48 -8.37
N GLY A 23 14.98 -30.25 -8.20
CA GLY A 23 15.48 -29.29 -7.22
C GLY A 23 16.78 -28.58 -7.62
N THR A 24 17.22 -28.67 -8.87
CA THR A 24 18.47 -28.08 -9.32
C THR A 24 18.31 -26.73 -10.03
N ASP A 25 17.12 -26.41 -10.56
CA ASP A 25 16.87 -25.17 -11.29
C ASP A 25 15.62 -24.46 -10.78
N TRP A 26 15.79 -23.64 -9.73
CA TRP A 26 14.72 -22.84 -9.15
C TRP A 26 14.81 -21.39 -9.59
N GLN A 27 13.74 -20.88 -10.17
CA GLN A 27 13.54 -19.45 -10.39
C GLN A 27 12.61 -18.88 -9.34
N VAL A 28 12.93 -17.70 -8.83
CA VAL A 28 12.10 -17.00 -7.86
C VAL A 28 11.59 -15.72 -8.49
N ARG A 29 10.26 -15.61 -8.59
CA ARG A 29 9.59 -14.37 -8.95
C ARG A 29 9.04 -13.68 -7.73
N GLN A 30 9.13 -12.37 -7.69
CA GLN A 30 8.66 -11.57 -6.56
C GLN A 30 7.70 -10.49 -7.05
N ILE A 31 6.59 -10.34 -6.33
CA ILE A 31 5.60 -9.30 -6.59
C ILE A 31 5.37 -8.52 -5.30
N PRO A 32 5.57 -7.19 -5.28
CA PRO A 32 5.22 -6.38 -4.13
C PRO A 32 3.69 -6.26 -4.04
N MET A 33 3.10 -6.79 -2.95
CA MET A 33 1.67 -6.77 -2.71
C MET A 33 1.33 -5.78 -1.60
N LEU A 34 0.54 -4.78 -1.95
CA LEU A 34 0.07 -3.74 -1.05
C LEU A 34 -1.42 -3.48 -1.29
N CYS A 35 -2.04 -2.59 -0.49
CA CYS A 35 -3.42 -2.20 -0.75
C CYS A 35 -3.54 -1.65 -2.17
N GLN A 36 -4.40 -2.27 -2.96
CA GLN A 36 -4.59 -1.95 -4.37
C GLN A 36 -5.45 -0.69 -4.58
N GLN A 37 -5.96 -0.09 -3.51
CA GLN A 37 -6.82 1.10 -3.58
C GLN A 37 -7.95 0.91 -4.61
N CYS A 38 -8.64 -0.22 -4.51
CA CYS A 38 -9.66 -0.65 -5.46
C CYS A 38 -10.80 0.36 -5.57
N GLU A 39 -11.29 0.62 -6.79
CA GLU A 39 -12.46 1.45 -7.05
C GLU A 39 -13.74 0.77 -6.52
N ASN A 40 -13.88 -0.54 -6.80
CA ASN A 40 -14.94 -1.39 -6.27
C ASN A 40 -14.41 -2.18 -5.07
N ALA A 41 -14.05 -1.50 -4.00
CA ALA A 41 -13.34 -2.09 -2.88
C ALA A 41 -14.22 -3.06 -2.07
N PRO A 42 -14.02 -4.39 -2.13
CA PRO A 42 -14.87 -5.36 -1.44
C PRO A 42 -14.73 -5.30 0.09
N CYS A 43 -13.73 -4.59 0.59
CA CYS A 43 -13.54 -4.37 2.02
C CYS A 43 -14.41 -3.25 2.62
N GLU A 44 -15.02 -2.40 1.80
CA GLU A 44 -15.86 -1.29 2.26
C GLU A 44 -17.25 -1.74 2.72
N PRO A 45 -18.04 -2.49 1.91
CA PRO A 45 -19.40 -2.85 2.28
C PRO A 45 -19.50 -3.77 3.49
N VAL A 46 -18.43 -4.46 3.85
CA VAL A 46 -18.41 -5.36 5.01
C VAL A 46 -17.96 -4.69 6.31
N CYS A 47 -17.65 -3.39 6.28
CA CYS A 47 -17.26 -2.66 7.48
C CYS A 47 -18.51 -2.16 8.22
N PRO A 48 -18.84 -2.69 9.42
CA PRO A 48 -20.07 -2.35 10.11
C PRO A 48 -20.12 -0.91 10.63
N VAL A 49 -18.97 -0.25 10.72
CA VAL A 49 -18.84 1.12 11.25
C VAL A 49 -18.36 2.12 10.20
N TYR A 50 -18.33 1.72 8.94
CA TYR A 50 -17.85 2.57 7.85
C TYR A 50 -16.45 3.16 8.11
N ALA A 51 -15.58 2.38 8.74
CA ALA A 51 -14.18 2.76 8.97
C ALA A 51 -13.33 2.56 7.70
N ALA A 52 -13.74 1.66 6.80
CA ALA A 52 -13.20 1.52 5.45
C ALA A 52 -14.16 2.20 4.48
N TYR A 53 -13.70 3.20 3.74
CA TYR A 53 -14.53 3.96 2.82
C TYR A 53 -13.72 4.55 1.67
N HIS A 54 -14.40 4.96 0.61
CA HIS A 54 -13.78 5.60 -0.54
C HIS A 54 -13.74 7.11 -0.36
N THR A 55 -12.57 7.72 -0.61
CA THR A 55 -12.42 9.18 -0.55
C THR A 55 -12.67 9.80 -1.93
N PRO A 56 -13.01 11.12 -1.99
CA PRO A 56 -13.12 11.82 -3.26
C PRO A 56 -11.83 11.80 -4.10
N ASP A 57 -10.68 11.62 -3.46
CA ASP A 57 -9.38 11.50 -4.13
C ASP A 57 -9.16 10.10 -4.77
N GLY A 58 -10.13 9.20 -4.71
CA GLY A 58 -10.01 7.85 -5.24
C GLY A 58 -9.24 6.87 -4.33
N LEU A 59 -9.06 7.19 -3.06
CA LEU A 59 -8.37 6.32 -2.11
C LEU A 59 -9.36 5.47 -1.32
N ASN A 60 -9.06 4.20 -1.14
CA ASN A 60 -9.70 3.39 -0.11
C ASN A 60 -9.08 3.74 1.25
N ALA A 61 -9.75 4.55 2.04
CA ALA A 61 -9.27 5.02 3.32
C ALA A 61 -9.59 4.06 4.47
N GLN A 62 -8.88 4.20 5.57
CA GLN A 62 -9.12 3.52 6.83
C GLN A 62 -9.12 4.54 7.96
N VAL A 63 -10.27 4.71 8.63
CA VAL A 63 -10.39 5.56 9.82
C VAL A 63 -10.14 4.72 11.06
N TYR A 64 -8.97 4.88 11.64
CA TYR A 64 -8.53 4.05 12.76
C TYR A 64 -9.43 4.24 13.99
N ASN A 65 -9.85 5.47 14.29
CA ASN A 65 -10.69 5.78 15.46
C ASN A 65 -12.12 5.22 15.37
N ARG A 66 -12.61 4.91 14.17
CA ARG A 66 -13.90 4.23 13.98
C ARG A 66 -13.79 2.71 14.00
N CYS A 67 -12.60 2.19 13.76
CA CYS A 67 -12.41 0.76 13.61
C CYS A 67 -12.67 0.03 14.94
N VAL A 68 -13.59 -0.91 14.93
CA VAL A 68 -13.92 -1.78 16.07
C VAL A 68 -13.33 -3.18 15.97
N GLY A 69 -12.49 -3.43 14.96
CA GLY A 69 -11.69 -4.64 14.86
C GLY A 69 -12.43 -5.92 14.45
N THR A 70 -13.57 -5.83 13.77
CA THR A 70 -14.32 -7.02 13.31
C THR A 70 -13.55 -7.86 12.28
N ARG A 71 -12.56 -7.30 11.60
CA ARG A 71 -11.66 -7.96 10.61
C ARG A 71 -12.33 -8.45 9.34
N PHE A 72 -13.64 -8.26 9.14
CA PHE A 72 -14.31 -8.64 7.90
C PHE A 72 -13.69 -8.03 6.66
N CYS A 73 -13.17 -6.81 6.76
CA CYS A 73 -12.46 -6.16 5.66
C CYS A 73 -11.17 -6.89 5.24
N ALA A 74 -10.48 -7.58 6.18
CA ALA A 74 -9.34 -8.43 5.86
C ALA A 74 -9.78 -9.73 5.19
N ASN A 75 -10.86 -10.34 5.68
CA ASN A 75 -11.41 -11.56 5.09
C ASN A 75 -11.86 -11.34 3.65
N ASN A 76 -12.50 -10.19 3.40
CA ASN A 76 -13.05 -9.85 2.08
C ASN A 76 -12.00 -9.26 1.11
N CYS A 77 -10.81 -8.93 1.59
CA CYS A 77 -9.74 -8.45 0.73
C CYS A 77 -9.12 -9.60 -0.07
N PRO A 78 -9.25 -9.65 -1.41
CA PRO A 78 -8.64 -10.72 -2.21
C PRO A 78 -7.12 -10.69 -2.17
N TYR A 79 -6.54 -9.52 -1.99
CA TYR A 79 -5.08 -9.31 -1.91
C TYR A 79 -4.49 -9.57 -0.53
N LYS A 80 -5.33 -9.77 0.51
CA LYS A 80 -4.90 -10.04 1.90
C LYS A 80 -3.91 -9.02 2.46
N VAL A 81 -4.16 -7.74 2.20
CA VAL A 81 -3.26 -6.62 2.54
C VAL A 81 -3.81 -5.69 3.62
N ARG A 82 -4.75 -6.20 4.39
CA ARG A 82 -5.29 -5.54 5.58
C ARG A 82 -4.87 -6.32 6.81
N TYR A 83 -4.20 -5.64 7.73
CA TYR A 83 -3.58 -6.24 8.90
C TYR A 83 -4.25 -5.76 10.18
N PHE A 84 -4.40 -6.65 11.14
CA PHE A 84 -4.97 -6.32 12.43
C PHE A 84 -3.88 -6.07 13.45
N ASN A 85 -4.01 -4.99 14.23
CA ASN A 85 -3.11 -4.68 15.33
C ASN A 85 -3.49 -5.47 16.58
N TRP A 86 -2.75 -6.51 16.85
CA TRP A 86 -2.93 -7.33 18.05
C TRP A 86 -2.32 -6.70 19.30
N TRP A 87 -1.30 -5.85 19.12
CA TRP A 87 -0.49 -5.27 20.17
C TRP A 87 -0.50 -3.76 20.12
N ASP A 88 -0.32 -3.15 21.29
CA ASP A 88 -0.15 -1.68 21.39
C ASP A 88 1.34 -1.35 21.38
N TYR A 89 1.84 -0.97 20.21
CA TYR A 89 3.25 -0.60 20.05
C TYR A 89 3.52 0.88 20.34
N GLY A 90 2.49 1.66 20.65
CA GLY A 90 2.57 3.10 20.88
C GLY A 90 2.60 3.50 22.34
N THR A 91 2.41 2.58 23.28
CA THR A 91 2.37 2.88 24.71
C THR A 91 3.78 2.88 25.29
N VAL A 92 4.20 4.03 25.81
CA VAL A 92 5.48 4.17 26.50
C VAL A 92 5.47 3.31 27.78
N GLY A 93 6.53 2.53 27.98
CA GLY A 93 6.65 1.62 29.14
C GLY A 93 6.12 0.21 28.87
N ASP A 94 5.46 -0.04 27.74
CA ASP A 94 5.16 -1.39 27.29
C ASP A 94 6.45 -2.08 26.82
N PRO A 95 6.72 -3.35 27.19
CA PRO A 95 7.90 -4.08 26.75
C PRO A 95 7.96 -4.26 25.22
N TYR A 96 6.84 -4.10 24.55
CA TYR A 96 6.73 -4.13 23.08
C TYR A 96 6.81 -2.75 22.44
N PHE A 97 7.03 -1.69 23.21
CA PHE A 97 7.16 -0.33 22.66
C PHE A 97 8.27 -0.28 21.60
N ALA A 98 7.88 0.06 20.38
CA ALA A 98 8.75 -0.08 19.22
C ALA A 98 9.88 0.95 19.18
N PHE A 99 9.70 2.10 19.85
CA PHE A 99 10.58 3.25 19.75
C PHE A 99 10.83 3.87 21.13
N ALA A 100 11.77 3.26 21.85
CA ALA A 100 12.27 3.85 23.11
C ALA A 100 13.01 5.16 22.82
N GLU A 101 13.13 6.04 23.81
CA GLU A 101 13.95 7.24 23.68
C GLU A 101 15.43 6.88 23.40
N PRO A 102 16.09 7.60 22.51
CA PRO A 102 15.63 8.76 21.72
C PRO A 102 15.03 8.39 20.36
N LEU A 103 14.82 7.11 20.05
CA LEU A 103 14.33 6.64 18.73
C LEU A 103 12.91 7.16 18.38
N ASN A 104 12.10 7.46 19.37
CA ASN A 104 10.78 8.05 19.21
C ASN A 104 10.82 9.44 18.56
N TRP A 105 11.92 10.17 18.68
CA TRP A 105 12.07 11.52 18.13
C TRP A 105 12.12 11.56 16.61
N GLN A 106 12.50 10.45 15.98
CA GLN A 106 12.51 10.33 14.50
C GLN A 106 11.15 10.00 13.88
N LEU A 107 10.11 9.76 14.69
CA LEU A 107 8.79 9.45 14.17
C LEU A 107 8.18 10.67 13.49
N ASN A 108 7.54 10.44 12.35
CA ASN A 108 6.82 11.49 11.64
C ASN A 108 5.52 11.84 12.38
N PRO A 109 5.35 13.07 12.90
CA PRO A 109 4.15 13.48 13.62
C PRO A 109 2.88 13.52 12.76
N ASP A 110 3.01 13.60 11.43
CA ASP A 110 1.87 13.60 10.50
C ASP A 110 1.26 12.20 10.30
N VAL A 111 1.92 11.17 10.82
CA VAL A 111 1.42 9.79 10.72
C VAL A 111 0.63 9.45 11.98
N THR A 112 -0.65 9.14 11.80
CA THR A 112 -1.55 8.74 12.91
C THR A 112 -0.99 7.51 13.62
N VAL A 113 -0.89 7.58 14.93
CA VAL A 113 -0.56 6.43 15.78
C VAL A 113 -1.77 5.49 15.82
N ARG A 114 -1.54 4.21 15.54
CA ARG A 114 -2.56 3.16 15.56
C ARG A 114 -2.38 2.33 16.81
N THR A 115 -3.47 2.18 17.55
CA THR A 115 -3.53 1.36 18.77
C THR A 115 -3.81 -0.11 18.42
N LYS A 116 -3.79 -0.98 19.42
CA LYS A 116 -4.30 -2.35 19.29
C LYS A 116 -5.78 -2.34 18.94
N GLY A 117 -6.26 -3.40 18.30
CA GLY A 117 -7.68 -3.58 18.00
C GLY A 117 -8.16 -2.91 16.72
N VAL A 118 -7.29 -2.30 15.93
CA VAL A 118 -7.63 -1.65 14.66
C VAL A 118 -6.99 -2.34 13.47
N MET A 119 -7.59 -2.13 12.29
CA MET A 119 -7.04 -2.61 11.03
C MET A 119 -6.11 -1.55 10.42
N GLU A 120 -4.98 -2.00 9.89
CA GLU A 120 -4.04 -1.16 9.15
C GLU A 120 -3.84 -1.65 7.72
N LYS A 121 -3.47 -0.75 6.85
CA LYS A 121 -3.12 -1.03 5.45
C LYS A 121 -2.28 0.11 4.86
N CYS A 122 -1.73 -0.10 3.67
CA CYS A 122 -1.10 0.97 2.90
C CYS A 122 -2.12 2.08 2.57
N THR A 123 -1.76 3.33 2.83
CA THR A 123 -2.59 4.52 2.62
C THR A 123 -2.17 5.34 1.40
N PHE A 124 -1.24 4.85 0.57
CA PHE A 124 -0.53 5.65 -0.44
C PHE A 124 0.14 6.89 0.15
N CYS A 125 0.60 6.80 1.40
CA CYS A 125 1.20 7.95 2.12
C CYS A 125 0.25 9.16 2.13
N VAL A 126 -0.97 8.96 2.61
CA VAL A 126 -2.03 10.00 2.63
C VAL A 126 -1.56 11.33 3.22
N GLN A 127 -0.66 11.32 4.21
CA GLN A 127 -0.06 12.52 4.78
C GLN A 127 0.75 13.30 3.73
N ARG A 128 1.48 12.62 2.84
CA ARG A 128 2.24 13.28 1.75
C ARG A 128 1.30 13.83 0.68
N ILE A 129 0.23 13.12 0.38
CA ILE A 129 -0.82 13.61 -0.54
C ILE A 129 -1.43 14.90 0.02
N ARG A 130 -1.84 14.88 1.29
CA ARG A 130 -2.43 16.06 1.96
C ARG A 130 -1.47 17.22 2.06
N PHE A 131 -0.20 16.96 2.36
CA PHE A 131 0.84 17.99 2.39
C PHE A 131 0.98 18.66 1.02
N ALA A 132 1.11 17.89 -0.07
CA ALA A 132 1.25 18.43 -1.41
C ALA A 132 0.00 19.23 -1.86
N GLN A 133 -1.21 18.71 -1.55
CA GLN A 133 -2.47 19.41 -1.81
C GLN A 133 -2.54 20.76 -1.09
N ASN A 134 -2.15 20.78 0.19
CA ASN A 134 -2.15 22.02 0.98
C ASN A 134 -1.10 23.01 0.48
N ASP A 135 0.11 22.56 0.15
CA ASP A 135 1.17 23.41 -0.40
C ASP A 135 0.74 24.03 -1.75
N ALA A 136 0.18 23.22 -2.64
CA ALA A 136 -0.34 23.69 -3.92
C ALA A 136 -1.44 24.74 -3.72
N LYS A 137 -2.36 24.51 -2.79
CA LYS A 137 -3.42 25.46 -2.44
C LYS A 137 -2.87 26.78 -1.88
N VAL A 138 -1.89 26.73 -0.99
CA VAL A 138 -1.23 27.91 -0.43
C VAL A 138 -0.53 28.70 -1.52
N ARG A 139 0.15 28.01 -2.43
CA ARG A 139 0.85 28.62 -3.58
C ARG A 139 -0.06 29.00 -4.74
N LYS A 140 -1.37 28.74 -4.64
CA LYS A 140 -2.37 28.99 -5.69
C LYS A 140 -1.97 28.37 -7.05
N ARG A 141 -1.45 27.15 -7.03
CA ARG A 141 -1.10 26.39 -8.22
C ARG A 141 -1.83 25.04 -8.23
N GLU A 142 -1.92 24.41 -9.37
CA GLU A 142 -2.36 23.03 -9.48
C GLU A 142 -1.25 22.06 -9.09
N LEU A 143 -1.64 20.84 -8.70
CA LEU A 143 -0.70 19.75 -8.48
C LEU A 143 -0.12 19.30 -9.83
N ALA A 144 1.19 19.15 -9.88
CA ALA A 144 1.88 18.64 -11.05
C ALA A 144 2.31 17.17 -10.87
N ASP A 145 2.52 16.46 -11.98
CA ASP A 145 3.08 15.12 -11.96
C ASP A 145 4.45 15.13 -11.25
N GLY A 146 4.61 14.29 -10.23
CA GLY A 146 5.81 14.24 -9.41
C GLY A 146 5.78 15.06 -8.11
N ASP A 147 4.78 15.90 -7.87
CA ASP A 147 4.63 16.64 -6.60
C ASP A 147 4.41 15.69 -5.41
N ILE A 148 3.86 14.52 -5.66
CA ILE A 148 3.58 13.52 -4.63
C ILE A 148 4.46 12.30 -4.87
N ILE A 149 5.38 12.05 -3.96
CA ILE A 149 6.26 10.87 -4.00
C ILE A 149 6.03 10.07 -2.74
N PRO A 150 5.37 8.88 -2.81
CA PRO A 150 5.20 8.01 -1.66
C PRO A 150 6.54 7.46 -1.16
N ALA A 151 6.60 7.08 0.11
CA ALA A 151 7.85 6.64 0.74
C ALA A 151 8.49 5.44 0.03
N CYS A 152 7.68 4.51 -0.46
CA CYS A 152 8.16 3.35 -1.22
C CYS A 152 8.81 3.74 -2.55
N ALA A 153 8.26 4.73 -3.25
CA ALA A 153 8.86 5.24 -4.49
C ALA A 153 10.16 6.01 -4.21
N GLN A 154 10.18 6.83 -3.16
CA GLN A 154 11.36 7.59 -2.76
C GLN A 154 12.55 6.69 -2.39
N THR A 155 12.28 5.55 -1.76
CA THR A 155 13.32 4.61 -1.32
C THR A 155 13.68 3.55 -2.35
N CYS A 156 13.02 3.54 -3.52
CA CYS A 156 13.29 2.58 -4.58
C CYS A 156 14.49 3.02 -5.42
N PRO A 157 15.67 2.37 -5.33
CA PRO A 157 16.85 2.80 -6.08
C PRO A 157 16.73 2.56 -7.59
N ALA A 158 15.81 1.68 -8.00
CA ALA A 158 15.54 1.38 -9.40
C ALA A 158 14.45 2.30 -10.02
N GLU A 159 13.87 3.23 -9.24
CA GLU A 159 12.74 4.08 -9.66
C GLU A 159 11.57 3.30 -10.29
N ALA A 160 11.37 2.05 -9.84
CA ALA A 160 10.41 1.12 -10.41
C ALA A 160 8.96 1.41 -9.99
N ILE A 161 8.74 2.37 -9.10
CA ILE A 161 7.40 2.70 -8.58
C ILE A 161 7.02 4.10 -9.05
N LEU A 162 6.03 4.16 -9.92
CA LEU A 162 5.41 5.41 -10.36
C LEU A 162 4.16 5.70 -9.54
N PHE A 163 3.95 6.96 -9.22
CA PHE A 163 2.77 7.44 -8.52
C PHE A 163 2.28 8.74 -9.17
N GLY A 164 0.96 8.92 -9.25
CA GLY A 164 0.40 10.14 -9.85
C GLY A 164 -1.11 10.08 -9.95
N ASP A 165 -1.71 11.09 -10.56
CA ASP A 165 -3.13 11.14 -10.88
C ASP A 165 -3.42 10.25 -12.11
N ALA A 166 -4.35 9.30 -11.94
CA ALA A 166 -4.77 8.41 -13.02
C ALA A 166 -5.61 9.13 -14.09
N HIS A 167 -6.17 10.30 -13.79
CA HIS A 167 -6.95 11.11 -14.72
C HIS A 167 -6.07 12.05 -15.57
N ASP A 168 -4.85 12.33 -15.12
CA ASP A 168 -3.89 13.07 -15.92
C ASP A 168 -3.30 12.19 -17.02
N ARG A 169 -3.82 12.30 -18.23
CA ARG A 169 -3.37 11.51 -19.40
C ARG A 169 -1.94 11.81 -19.83
N ALA A 170 -1.40 12.96 -19.47
CA ALA A 170 -0.03 13.36 -19.82
C ALA A 170 1.01 12.83 -18.84
N SER A 171 0.58 12.36 -17.68
CA SER A 171 1.46 11.90 -16.61
C SER A 171 2.28 10.66 -16.98
N ARG A 172 3.40 10.48 -16.29
CA ARG A 172 4.20 9.25 -16.39
C ARG A 172 3.42 8.01 -15.97
N LEU A 173 2.54 8.16 -14.95
CA LEU A 173 1.68 7.09 -14.49
C LEU A 173 0.76 6.60 -15.60
N SER A 174 0.05 7.50 -16.30
CA SER A 174 -0.89 7.12 -17.36
C SER A 174 -0.20 6.39 -18.50
N ARG A 175 1.00 6.81 -18.88
CA ARG A 175 1.81 6.07 -19.86
C ARG A 175 2.19 4.68 -19.39
N GLY A 176 2.54 4.50 -18.12
CA GLY A 176 2.81 3.19 -17.53
C GLY A 176 1.58 2.28 -17.51
N LYS A 177 0.42 2.82 -17.12
CA LYS A 177 -0.85 2.06 -17.06
C LYS A 177 -1.33 1.58 -18.44
N THR A 178 -1.04 2.32 -19.50
CA THR A 178 -1.41 1.96 -20.89
C THR A 178 -0.37 1.11 -21.58
N SER A 179 0.72 0.76 -20.92
CA SER A 179 1.76 -0.12 -21.46
C SER A 179 1.18 -1.50 -21.82
N ARG A 180 1.65 -2.08 -22.91
CA ARG A 180 1.32 -3.48 -23.31
C ARG A 180 1.80 -4.53 -22.28
N LEU A 181 2.75 -4.16 -21.42
CA LEU A 181 3.27 -5.00 -20.35
C LEU A 181 2.45 -4.85 -19.06
N GLY A 182 1.44 -3.97 -19.05
CA GLY A 182 0.63 -3.69 -17.87
C GLY A 182 -0.38 -4.80 -17.60
N TYR A 183 -0.45 -5.24 -16.35
CA TYR A 183 -1.46 -6.18 -15.89
C TYR A 183 -1.97 -5.81 -14.48
N GLN A 184 -3.16 -6.30 -14.14
CA GLN A 184 -3.76 -6.15 -12.82
C GLN A 184 -3.94 -7.52 -12.15
N VAL A 185 -3.59 -7.60 -10.88
CA VAL A 185 -3.76 -8.85 -10.13
C VAL A 185 -5.23 -9.05 -9.80
N PHE A 186 -5.76 -10.26 -10.08
CA PHE A 186 -7.18 -10.64 -9.89
C PHE A 186 -8.18 -9.75 -10.62
N ASP A 187 -7.86 -9.35 -11.85
CA ASP A 187 -8.74 -8.54 -12.70
C ASP A 187 -10.15 -9.16 -12.85
N MET A 188 -10.23 -10.49 -12.92
CA MET A 188 -11.49 -11.24 -13.01
C MET A 188 -12.47 -10.96 -11.86
N LEU A 189 -12.03 -10.44 -10.73
CA LEU A 189 -12.90 -10.13 -9.59
C LEU A 189 -13.60 -8.78 -9.72
N ASN A 190 -13.30 -8.01 -10.75
CA ASN A 190 -13.85 -6.66 -10.99
C ASN A 190 -13.71 -5.70 -9.78
N ALA A 191 -12.68 -5.89 -8.97
CA ALA A 191 -12.38 -4.98 -7.87
C ALA A 191 -11.81 -3.64 -8.36
N ARG A 192 -11.40 -3.56 -9.62
CA ARG A 192 -10.78 -2.40 -10.27
C ARG A 192 -9.62 -1.83 -9.45
N PRO A 193 -8.51 -2.57 -9.35
CA PRO A 193 -7.35 -2.10 -8.60
C PRO A 193 -6.74 -0.84 -9.21
N GLY A 194 -6.36 0.09 -8.35
CA GLY A 194 -5.64 1.32 -8.74
C GLY A 194 -4.20 1.07 -9.14
N ILE A 195 -3.64 -0.11 -8.82
CA ILE A 195 -2.26 -0.48 -9.14
C ILE A 195 -2.23 -1.32 -10.41
N THR A 196 -1.30 -0.97 -11.29
CA THR A 196 -0.93 -1.75 -12.47
C THR A 196 0.51 -2.20 -12.31
N TYR A 197 0.74 -3.48 -12.49
CA TYR A 197 2.08 -4.06 -12.53
C TYR A 197 2.56 -4.14 -13.97
N LEU A 198 3.86 -4.06 -14.16
CA LEU A 198 4.48 -4.28 -15.46
C LEU A 198 5.21 -5.63 -15.46
N GLU A 199 4.99 -6.41 -16.51
CA GLU A 199 5.71 -7.67 -16.69
C GLU A 199 7.20 -7.43 -16.87
N ARG A 200 7.99 -8.35 -16.32
CA ARG A 200 9.43 -8.37 -16.55
C ARG A 200 9.73 -9.02 -17.92
N VAL A 201 10.37 -8.26 -18.78
CA VAL A 201 10.87 -8.80 -20.05
C VAL A 201 12.22 -9.49 -19.80
N ILE A 202 12.31 -10.77 -20.12
CA ILE A 202 13.55 -11.54 -20.07
C ILE A 202 14.01 -11.73 -21.53
N ALA A 203 15.14 -11.13 -21.90
CA ALA A 203 15.71 -11.30 -23.22
C ALA A 203 16.28 -12.73 -23.34
N GLY A 204 15.82 -13.49 -24.36
CA GLY A 204 16.39 -14.78 -24.74
C GLY A 204 15.91 -16.01 -23.95
N GLY A 205 14.81 -15.91 -23.21
CA GLY A 205 14.16 -17.08 -22.61
C GLY A 205 13.14 -17.69 -23.57
N GLU A 206 13.26 -18.96 -23.89
CA GLU A 206 12.15 -19.74 -24.43
C GLU A 206 11.04 -19.78 -23.38
N ALA A 207 9.81 -19.56 -23.82
CA ALA A 207 8.62 -19.59 -22.97
C ALA A 207 8.25 -21.03 -22.60
#